data_e22cb99b568c1774f7d86fe0c54ca7f5
#
_entry.id   e22cb99b568c1774f7d86fe0c54ca7f5
#
_cell.length_a   1.000
_cell.length_b   1.000
_cell.length_c   1.000
_cell.angle_alpha   90.00
_cell.angle_beta   90.00
_cell.angle_gamma   90.00
#
_symmetry.space_group_name_H-M   'P 1'
#
loop_
_entity.id
_entity.type
_entity.pdbx_description
1 polymer ?
#
loop_
_entity_poly.entity_id
_entity_poly.type
_entity_poly.pdbx_seq_one_letter_code
_entity_poly.pdbx_strand_id
1 'polypeptide(L)'
;MFVDKPLYGVKAVQTLSRLNRTCPGKTDTFVLDFVNTADEIRDSFQPYYQATNLTEGVDPNNVYAIYKRVEAYRLFSETDAYEFAKVYYSGKEDVSKLNFYLYAARKKFMDMKKEDQREFKSVLQAFIRSYGFVVQVARMMDKDIQSKYIFCKYLNKTLPKDHETIIDLDDKI
;
A
#
# COMPACT_ATOMS: atom_id res chain seq x y z
N MET A 1 18.74 0.97 -6.27
CA MET A 1 19.46 2.04 -7.02
C MET A 1 20.44 2.69 -6.08
N PHE A 2 21.66 2.94 -6.53
CA PHE A 2 22.64 3.73 -5.81
C PHE A 2 22.73 5.11 -6.46
N VAL A 3 22.67 6.15 -5.64
CA VAL A 3 22.77 7.54 -6.07
C VAL A 3 24.06 8.12 -5.50
N ASP A 4 24.96 8.49 -6.39
CA ASP A 4 26.30 9.03 -6.09
C ASP A 4 26.50 10.44 -6.62
N LYS A 5 25.41 11.09 -7.07
CA LYS A 5 25.43 12.43 -7.68
C LYS A 5 24.34 13.31 -7.08
N PRO A 6 24.56 14.64 -7.04
CA PRO A 6 23.52 15.57 -6.64
C PRO A 6 22.30 15.47 -7.57
N LEU A 7 21.12 15.34 -6.97
CA LEU A 7 19.84 15.29 -7.65
C LEU A 7 18.95 16.44 -7.14
N TYR A 8 18.59 17.35 -8.02
CA TYR A 8 17.76 18.51 -7.68
C TYR A 8 16.57 18.64 -8.65
N GLY A 9 15.43 19.08 -8.11
CA GLY A 9 14.23 19.42 -8.87
C GLY A 9 13.78 18.32 -9.84
N VAL A 10 13.55 18.68 -11.09
CA VAL A 10 13.07 17.76 -12.14
C VAL A 10 13.95 16.52 -12.30
N LYS A 11 15.27 16.67 -12.18
CA LYS A 11 16.22 15.54 -12.35
C LYS A 11 16.03 14.50 -11.23
N ALA A 12 15.80 14.93 -9.98
CA ALA A 12 15.52 14.02 -8.87
C ALA A 12 14.25 13.21 -9.16
N VAL A 13 13.18 13.89 -9.54
CA VAL A 13 11.89 13.26 -9.86
C VAL A 13 12.02 12.29 -11.01
N GLN A 14 12.63 12.69 -12.14
CA GLN A 14 12.79 11.82 -13.31
C GLN A 14 13.68 10.60 -13.04
N THR A 15 14.70 10.75 -12.22
CA THR A 15 15.61 9.66 -11.90
C THR A 15 14.97 8.66 -10.96
N LEU A 16 14.37 9.13 -9.87
CA LEU A 16 13.82 8.28 -8.83
C LEU A 16 12.46 7.66 -9.23
N SER A 17 11.65 8.36 -10.05
CA SER A 17 10.38 7.79 -10.55
C SER A 17 10.57 6.59 -11.48
N ARG A 18 11.76 6.43 -12.09
CA ARG A 18 12.08 5.23 -12.89
C ARG A 18 12.05 3.95 -12.07
N LEU A 19 12.25 4.04 -10.76
CA LEU A 19 12.15 2.89 -9.85
C LEU A 19 10.72 2.38 -9.68
N ASN A 20 9.73 3.23 -9.89
CA ASN A 20 8.32 2.87 -9.73
C ASN A 20 7.74 2.16 -10.96
N ARG A 21 8.54 1.94 -12.00
CA ARG A 21 8.09 1.16 -13.16
C ARG A 21 7.81 -0.28 -12.73
N THR A 22 6.63 -0.74 -13.08
CA THR A 22 6.21 -2.13 -12.83
C THR A 22 7.02 -3.08 -13.71
N CYS A 23 7.45 -4.19 -13.11
CA CYS A 23 8.12 -5.28 -13.82
C CYS A 23 7.66 -6.60 -13.19
N PRO A 24 7.40 -7.65 -13.98
CA PRO A 24 7.08 -8.96 -13.42
C PRO A 24 8.15 -9.43 -12.42
N GLY A 25 7.72 -9.87 -11.24
CA GLY A 25 8.62 -10.33 -10.18
C GLY A 25 9.24 -9.24 -9.31
N LYS A 26 9.00 -7.96 -9.59
CA LYS A 26 9.48 -6.85 -8.78
C LYS A 26 8.52 -6.59 -7.63
N THR A 27 8.96 -6.87 -6.39
CA THR A 27 8.17 -6.67 -5.18
C THR A 27 8.54 -5.41 -4.43
N ASP A 28 9.84 -5.04 -4.43
CA ASP A 28 10.38 -3.95 -3.65
C ASP A 28 11.42 -3.14 -4.42
N THR A 29 11.58 -1.88 -4.03
CA THR A 29 12.61 -0.99 -4.58
C THR A 29 13.32 -0.28 -3.44
N PHE A 30 14.65 -0.21 -3.55
CA PHE A 30 15.50 0.48 -2.60
C PHE A 30 16.32 1.56 -3.29
N VAL A 31 16.43 2.71 -2.64
CA VAL A 31 17.36 3.78 -2.99
C VAL A 31 18.35 3.92 -1.84
N LEU A 32 19.62 3.83 -2.17
CA LEU A 32 20.72 4.25 -1.30
C LEU A 32 21.32 5.51 -1.92
N ASP A 33 21.15 6.62 -1.23
CA ASP A 33 21.66 7.92 -1.64
C ASP A 33 22.84 8.30 -0.73
N PHE A 34 23.99 8.62 -1.33
CA PHE A 34 25.20 8.96 -0.61
C PHE A 34 25.53 10.46 -0.63
N VAL A 35 24.76 11.24 -1.38
CA VAL A 35 25.08 12.64 -1.67
C VAL A 35 23.97 13.59 -1.24
N ASN A 36 22.70 13.19 -1.46
CA ASN A 36 21.57 14.06 -1.23
C ASN A 36 20.94 13.78 0.13
N THR A 37 20.50 14.81 0.82
CA THR A 37 19.73 14.67 2.05
C THR A 37 18.28 14.32 1.73
N ALA A 38 17.59 13.70 2.71
CA ALA A 38 16.17 13.39 2.56
C ALA A 38 15.32 14.64 2.32
N ASP A 39 15.72 15.78 2.89
CA ASP A 39 15.02 17.05 2.75
C ASP A 39 15.16 17.61 1.33
N GLU A 40 16.36 17.60 0.76
CA GLU A 40 16.61 18.05 -0.63
C GLU A 40 15.81 17.22 -1.65
N ILE A 41 15.75 15.92 -1.45
CA ILE A 41 14.94 15.03 -2.29
C ILE A 41 13.45 15.34 -2.10
N ARG A 42 12.96 15.50 -0.87
CA ARG A 42 11.57 15.86 -0.59
C ARG A 42 11.18 17.18 -1.26
N ASP A 43 12.01 18.21 -1.11
CA ASP A 43 11.76 19.54 -1.69
C ASP A 43 11.74 19.48 -3.23
N SER A 44 12.56 18.61 -3.82
CA SER A 44 12.55 18.37 -5.27
C SER A 44 11.25 17.73 -5.75
N PHE A 45 10.61 16.91 -4.93
CA PHE A 45 9.34 16.26 -5.26
C PHE A 45 8.11 17.13 -4.93
N GLN A 46 8.24 18.07 -3.99
CA GLN A 46 7.11 18.85 -3.47
C GLN A 46 6.26 19.54 -4.53
N PRO A 47 6.83 20.21 -5.58
CA PRO A 47 6.02 20.82 -6.64
C PRO A 47 5.20 19.82 -7.44
N TYR A 48 5.67 18.58 -7.57
CA TYR A 48 4.98 17.52 -8.31
C TYR A 48 3.93 16.83 -7.47
N TYR A 49 4.15 16.74 -6.16
CA TYR A 49 3.11 16.30 -5.22
C TYR A 49 1.97 17.29 -5.14
N GLN A 50 2.25 18.57 -5.14
CA GLN A 50 1.22 19.61 -5.20
C GLN A 50 0.41 19.55 -6.49
N ALA A 51 1.06 19.27 -7.63
CA ALA A 51 0.37 19.12 -8.91
C ALA A 51 -0.48 17.84 -9.01
N THR A 52 -0.08 16.77 -8.32
CA THR A 52 -0.82 15.49 -8.31
C THR A 52 -1.86 15.42 -7.20
N ASN A 53 -1.62 16.13 -6.09
CA ASN A 53 -2.51 16.19 -4.91
C ASN A 53 -3.26 17.52 -4.82
N LEU A 54 -3.65 18.10 -5.94
CA LEU A 54 -4.53 19.29 -5.93
C LEU A 54 -5.89 19.06 -5.25
N THR A 55 -6.10 17.89 -4.66
CA THR A 55 -7.34 17.60 -3.93
C THR A 55 -7.17 17.24 -2.47
N GLU A 56 -6.02 16.73 -2.00
CA GLU A 56 -5.91 16.40 -0.57
C GLU A 56 -4.44 16.47 -0.14
N GLY A 57 -4.09 17.39 0.74
CA GLY A 57 -2.80 17.42 1.44
C GLY A 57 -2.52 16.06 2.07
N VAL A 58 -1.24 15.69 2.23
CA VAL A 58 -0.85 14.46 2.95
C VAL A 58 -1.21 14.66 4.42
N ASP A 59 -2.49 14.59 4.70
CA ASP A 59 -3.02 14.60 6.06
C ASP A 59 -2.96 13.16 6.58
N PRO A 60 -2.16 12.88 7.62
CA PRO A 60 -2.16 11.58 8.28
C PRO A 60 -3.57 11.15 8.69
N ASN A 61 -4.47 12.10 8.98
CA ASN A 61 -5.85 11.82 9.32
C ASN A 61 -6.62 11.18 8.17
N ASN A 62 -6.22 11.41 6.93
CA ASN A 62 -6.85 10.76 5.77
C ASN A 62 -6.65 9.23 5.78
N VAL A 63 -5.51 8.75 6.30
CA VAL A 63 -5.26 7.31 6.47
C VAL A 63 -6.31 6.68 7.37
N TYR A 64 -6.66 7.34 8.47
CA TYR A 64 -7.71 6.86 9.40
C TYR A 64 -9.09 6.91 8.76
N ALA A 65 -9.38 7.95 7.97
CA ALA A 65 -10.65 8.06 7.25
C ALA A 65 -10.81 6.92 6.22
N ILE A 66 -9.74 6.61 5.47
CA ILE A 66 -9.75 5.49 4.52
C ILE A 66 -9.88 4.17 5.28
N TYR A 67 -9.16 4.00 6.41
CA TYR A 67 -9.25 2.78 7.20
C TYR A 67 -10.68 2.54 7.73
N LYS A 68 -11.37 3.57 8.20
CA LYS A 68 -12.78 3.46 8.62
C LYS A 68 -13.69 2.89 7.53
N ARG A 69 -13.40 3.19 6.27
CA ARG A 69 -14.12 2.61 5.13
C ARG A 69 -13.82 1.12 4.97
N VAL A 70 -12.57 0.68 5.20
CA VAL A 70 -12.21 -0.75 5.22
C VAL A 70 -12.94 -1.46 6.36
N GLU A 71 -12.94 -0.86 7.55
CA GLU A 71 -13.57 -1.39 8.76
C GLU A 71 -15.09 -1.56 8.61
N ALA A 72 -15.74 -0.68 7.87
CA ALA A 72 -17.19 -0.73 7.63
C ALA A 72 -17.66 -2.07 7.00
N TYR A 73 -16.80 -2.75 6.27
CA TYR A 73 -17.09 -4.08 5.70
C TYR A 73 -17.06 -5.22 6.72
N ARG A 74 -16.51 -5.01 7.93
CA ARG A 74 -16.47 -5.98 9.04
C ARG A 74 -15.93 -7.36 8.67
N LEU A 75 -14.99 -7.45 7.77
CA LEU A 75 -14.40 -8.72 7.34
C LEU A 75 -13.49 -9.33 8.42
N PHE A 76 -12.87 -8.50 9.23
CA PHE A 76 -12.01 -8.89 10.35
C PHE A 76 -12.19 -7.92 11.53
N SER A 77 -11.77 -8.32 12.71
CA SER A 77 -11.79 -7.49 13.91
C SER A 77 -10.43 -6.83 14.17
N GLU A 78 -10.42 -5.81 15.02
CA GLU A 78 -9.16 -5.21 15.48
C GLU A 78 -8.28 -6.24 16.20
N THR A 79 -8.90 -7.14 16.97
CA THR A 79 -8.20 -8.23 17.66
C THR A 79 -7.50 -9.16 16.66
N ASP A 80 -8.17 -9.52 15.56
CA ASP A 80 -7.56 -10.36 14.52
C ASP A 80 -6.33 -9.69 13.91
N ALA A 81 -6.42 -8.39 13.62
CA ALA A 81 -5.31 -7.62 13.07
C ALA A 81 -4.14 -7.51 14.06
N TYR A 82 -4.44 -7.30 15.33
CA TYR A 82 -3.44 -7.19 16.39
C TYR A 82 -2.71 -8.53 16.62
N GLU A 83 -3.43 -9.63 16.79
CA GLU A 83 -2.83 -10.95 17.00
C GLU A 83 -2.05 -11.42 15.77
N PHE A 84 -2.55 -11.14 14.57
CA PHE A 84 -1.80 -11.37 13.33
C PHE A 84 -0.46 -10.61 13.34
N ALA A 85 -0.49 -9.32 13.64
CA ALA A 85 0.71 -8.49 13.67
C ALA A 85 1.71 -8.98 14.73
N LYS A 86 1.23 -9.42 15.90
CA LYS A 86 2.04 -10.00 16.96
C LYS A 86 2.77 -11.27 16.50
N VAL A 87 2.07 -12.18 15.81
CA VAL A 87 2.68 -13.38 15.22
C VAL A 87 3.69 -12.98 14.14
N TYR A 88 3.33 -12.04 13.27
CA TYR A 88 4.20 -11.55 12.20
C TYR A 88 5.53 -10.97 12.73
N TYR A 89 5.46 -10.10 13.76
CA TYR A 89 6.65 -9.47 14.34
C TYR A 89 7.43 -10.36 15.32
N SER A 90 6.89 -11.50 15.74
CA SER A 90 7.60 -12.42 16.62
C SER A 90 8.82 -13.11 15.95
N GLY A 91 8.94 -13.00 14.63
CA GLY A 91 10.00 -13.65 13.86
C GLY A 91 9.87 -15.19 13.78
N LYS A 92 8.87 -15.76 14.45
CA LYS A 92 8.51 -17.16 14.29
C LYS A 92 7.58 -17.25 13.09
N GLU A 93 8.05 -17.82 11.98
CA GLU A 93 7.25 -18.05 10.77
C GLU A 93 6.18 -19.12 11.04
N ASP A 94 5.21 -18.80 11.89
CA ASP A 94 4.04 -19.65 12.10
C ASP A 94 3.00 -19.34 11.01
N VAL A 95 3.31 -19.80 9.80
CA VAL A 95 2.48 -19.62 8.60
C VAL A 95 1.06 -20.12 8.84
N SER A 96 0.90 -21.17 9.65
CA SER A 96 -0.43 -21.75 9.96
C SER A 96 -1.30 -20.77 10.74
N LYS A 97 -0.74 -20.10 11.75
CA LYS A 97 -1.47 -19.08 12.51
C LYS A 97 -1.79 -17.85 11.69
N LEU A 98 -0.83 -17.38 10.88
CA LEU A 98 -1.07 -16.25 9.99
C LEU A 98 -2.21 -16.55 9.02
N ASN A 99 -2.21 -17.75 8.41
CA ASN A 99 -3.26 -18.17 7.49
C ASN A 99 -4.62 -18.31 8.18
N PHE A 100 -4.68 -18.69 9.44
CA PHE A 100 -5.93 -18.81 10.19
C PHE A 100 -6.71 -17.48 10.22
N TYR A 101 -6.05 -16.38 10.58
CA TYR A 101 -6.69 -15.06 10.63
C TYR A 101 -7.10 -14.57 9.23
N LEU A 102 -6.25 -14.79 8.23
CA LEU A 102 -6.53 -14.39 6.85
C LEU A 102 -7.67 -15.22 6.24
N TYR A 103 -7.76 -16.51 6.57
CA TYR A 103 -8.80 -17.40 6.06
C TYR A 103 -10.19 -16.94 6.45
N ALA A 104 -10.41 -16.58 7.72
CA ALA A 104 -11.70 -16.09 8.21
C ALA A 104 -12.17 -14.84 7.47
N ALA A 105 -11.26 -13.86 7.30
CA ALA A 105 -11.54 -12.62 6.55
C ALA A 105 -11.81 -12.90 5.06
N ARG A 106 -11.00 -13.78 4.45
CA ARG A 106 -11.17 -14.18 3.05
C ARG A 106 -12.51 -14.89 2.81
N LYS A 107 -12.92 -15.77 3.72
CA LYS A 107 -14.21 -16.47 3.62
C LYS A 107 -15.36 -15.45 3.57
N LYS A 108 -15.41 -14.52 4.52
CA LYS A 108 -16.42 -13.45 4.54
C LYS A 108 -16.39 -12.61 3.25
N PHE A 109 -15.20 -12.31 2.72
CA PHE A 109 -15.08 -11.60 1.46
C PHE A 109 -15.69 -12.39 0.29
N MET A 110 -15.48 -13.71 0.22
CA MET A 110 -16.01 -14.54 -0.86
C MET A 110 -17.54 -14.66 -0.81
N ASP A 111 -18.14 -14.50 0.38
CA ASP A 111 -19.59 -14.51 0.58
C ASP A 111 -20.27 -13.18 0.17
N MET A 112 -19.48 -12.13 -0.10
CA MET A 112 -20.01 -10.83 -0.54
C MET A 112 -20.42 -10.85 -2.02
N LYS A 113 -21.31 -9.92 -2.40
CA LYS A 113 -21.65 -9.67 -3.81
C LYS A 113 -20.42 -9.18 -4.59
N LYS A 114 -20.38 -9.45 -5.88
CA LYS A 114 -19.24 -9.09 -6.73
C LYS A 114 -18.96 -7.60 -6.78
N GLU A 115 -19.98 -6.77 -6.73
CA GLU A 115 -19.85 -5.31 -6.66
C GLU A 115 -19.16 -4.89 -5.38
N ASP A 116 -19.63 -5.39 -4.24
CA ASP A 116 -19.06 -5.10 -2.92
C ASP A 116 -17.61 -5.61 -2.80
N GLN A 117 -17.30 -6.77 -3.42
CA GLN A 117 -15.93 -7.31 -3.47
C GLN A 117 -14.98 -6.35 -4.22
N ARG A 118 -15.42 -5.78 -5.34
CA ARG A 118 -14.63 -4.83 -6.12
C ARG A 118 -14.41 -3.54 -5.36
N GLU A 119 -15.47 -3.01 -4.75
CA GLU A 119 -15.39 -1.80 -3.96
C GLU A 119 -14.47 -1.98 -2.75
N PHE A 120 -14.64 -3.06 -2.00
CA PHE A 120 -13.76 -3.41 -0.87
C PHE A 120 -12.29 -3.47 -1.30
N LYS A 121 -11.96 -4.15 -2.39
CA LYS A 121 -10.59 -4.25 -2.90
C LYS A 121 -10.02 -2.88 -3.25
N SER A 122 -10.83 -2.02 -3.86
CA SER A 122 -10.42 -0.64 -4.18
C SER A 122 -10.06 0.14 -2.91
N VAL A 123 -10.94 0.10 -1.91
CA VAL A 123 -10.72 0.79 -0.62
C VAL A 123 -9.54 0.20 0.14
N LEU A 124 -9.40 -1.13 0.16
CA LEU A 124 -8.28 -1.83 0.78
C LEU A 124 -6.94 -1.43 0.16
N GLN A 125 -6.87 -1.39 -1.17
CA GLN A 125 -5.67 -0.96 -1.89
C GLN A 125 -5.37 0.53 -1.68
N ALA A 126 -6.40 1.37 -1.61
CA ALA A 126 -6.25 2.79 -1.29
C ALA A 126 -5.63 2.97 0.11
N PHE A 127 -6.12 2.22 1.11
CA PHE A 127 -5.56 2.23 2.46
C PHE A 127 -4.08 1.79 2.48
N ILE A 128 -3.78 0.66 1.83
CA ILE A 128 -2.40 0.12 1.79
C ILE A 128 -1.44 1.13 1.14
N ARG A 129 -1.84 1.77 0.05
CA ARG A 129 -1.01 2.78 -0.64
C ARG A 129 -0.85 4.04 0.20
N SER A 130 -1.95 4.55 0.75
CA SER A 130 -1.95 5.77 1.56
C SER A 130 -1.08 5.61 2.81
N TYR A 131 -1.27 4.54 3.58
CA TYR A 131 -0.45 4.27 4.76
C TYR A 131 1.02 4.06 4.39
N GLY A 132 1.31 3.25 3.37
CA GLY A 132 2.67 2.99 2.92
C GLY A 132 3.41 4.25 2.47
N PHE A 133 2.68 5.22 1.93
CA PHE A 133 3.22 6.51 1.56
C PHE A 133 3.45 7.41 2.79
N VAL A 134 2.43 7.56 3.64
CA VAL A 134 2.50 8.43 4.83
C VAL A 134 3.65 8.03 5.77
N VAL A 135 3.87 6.73 5.97
CA VAL A 135 4.98 6.23 6.82
C VAL A 135 6.36 6.60 6.29
N GLN A 136 6.49 6.79 4.97
CA GLN A 136 7.77 7.21 4.37
C GLN A 136 8.03 8.72 4.52
N VAL A 137 6.96 9.50 4.59
CA VAL A 137 7.03 10.98 4.57
C VAL A 137 6.86 11.58 5.97
N ALA A 138 6.05 10.95 6.80
CA ALA A 138 5.75 11.41 8.16
C ALA A 138 6.11 10.31 9.18
N ARG A 139 6.63 10.72 10.34
CA ARG A 139 6.86 9.80 11.47
C ARG A 139 5.52 9.41 12.10
N MET A 140 4.84 8.44 11.50
CA MET A 140 3.61 7.89 12.03
C MET A 140 3.93 6.73 12.97
N MET A 141 3.88 6.96 14.29
CA MET A 141 4.21 5.96 15.31
C MET A 141 2.94 5.40 15.98
N ASP A 142 1.93 5.10 15.21
CA ASP A 142 0.71 4.47 15.71
C ASP A 142 0.77 2.95 15.46
N LYS A 143 0.94 2.20 16.56
CA LYS A 143 1.05 0.73 16.53
C LYS A 143 -0.26 0.05 16.09
N ASP A 144 -1.39 0.68 16.39
CA ASP A 144 -2.69 0.10 16.07
C ASP A 144 -2.94 0.14 14.57
N ILE A 145 -2.75 1.30 13.95
CA ILE A 145 -2.90 1.41 12.49
C ILE A 145 -1.82 0.62 11.74
N GLN A 146 -0.63 0.48 12.32
CA GLN A 146 0.43 -0.36 11.76
C GLN A 146 0.03 -1.84 11.74
N SER A 147 -0.58 -2.33 12.82
CA SER A 147 -1.09 -3.72 12.90
C SER A 147 -2.16 -3.95 11.84
N LYS A 148 -3.10 -3.01 11.71
CA LYS A 148 -4.16 -3.01 10.70
C LYS A 148 -3.59 -2.99 9.28
N TYR A 149 -2.56 -2.20 9.03
CA TYR A 149 -1.87 -2.14 7.74
C TYR A 149 -1.23 -3.47 7.36
N ILE A 150 -0.47 -4.08 8.27
CA ILE A 150 0.18 -5.38 8.01
C ILE A 150 -0.87 -6.43 7.68
N PHE A 151 -1.93 -6.52 8.47
CA PHE A 151 -3.03 -7.44 8.21
C PHE A 151 -3.66 -7.21 6.82
N CYS A 152 -4.03 -5.98 6.52
CA CYS A 152 -4.62 -5.58 5.23
C CYS A 152 -3.70 -5.89 4.04
N LYS A 153 -2.40 -5.64 4.20
CA LYS A 153 -1.39 -5.94 3.16
C LYS A 153 -1.34 -7.43 2.83
N TYR A 154 -1.38 -8.29 3.85
CA TYR A 154 -1.39 -9.73 3.65
C TYR A 154 -2.74 -10.25 3.17
N LEU A 155 -3.84 -9.72 3.70
CA LEU A 155 -5.18 -10.05 3.21
C LEU A 155 -5.30 -9.76 1.71
N ASN A 156 -4.87 -8.59 1.25
CA ASN A 156 -4.90 -8.22 -0.17
C ASN A 156 -4.16 -9.23 -1.08
N LYS A 157 -3.07 -9.83 -0.57
CA LYS A 157 -2.34 -10.87 -1.31
C LYS A 157 -3.11 -12.19 -1.45
N THR A 158 -4.02 -12.49 -0.52
CA THR A 158 -4.80 -13.73 -0.52
C THR A 158 -6.13 -13.62 -1.26
N LEU A 159 -6.57 -12.38 -1.55
CA LEU A 159 -7.81 -12.16 -2.31
C LEU A 159 -7.61 -12.51 -3.79
N PRO A 160 -8.67 -13.00 -4.47
CA PRO A 160 -8.61 -13.27 -5.90
C PRO A 160 -8.18 -12.02 -6.67
N LYS A 161 -7.28 -12.17 -7.62
CA LYS A 161 -6.97 -11.10 -8.57
C LYS A 161 -8.16 -10.98 -9.53
N ASP A 162 -8.57 -9.75 -9.82
CA ASP A 162 -9.49 -9.56 -10.93
C ASP A 162 -8.72 -9.98 -12.19
N HIS A 163 -9.27 -10.90 -12.97
CA HIS A 163 -8.77 -11.14 -14.31
C HIS A 163 -8.93 -9.81 -15.04
N GLU A 164 -7.82 -9.18 -15.42
CA GLU A 164 -7.84 -8.16 -16.45
C GLU A 164 -8.56 -8.81 -17.62
N THR A 165 -9.71 -8.24 -17.99
CA THR A 165 -10.36 -8.56 -19.25
C THR A 165 -9.32 -8.19 -20.28
N ILE A 166 -8.68 -9.20 -20.89
CA ILE A 166 -7.91 -9.01 -22.11
C ILE A 166 -8.93 -8.42 -23.05
N ILE A 167 -8.84 -7.13 -23.33
CA ILE A 167 -9.59 -6.49 -24.39
C ILE A 167 -8.98 -7.09 -25.65
N ASP A 168 -9.66 -8.07 -26.19
CA ASP A 168 -9.35 -8.63 -27.50
C ASP A 168 -9.58 -7.51 -28.53
N LEU A 169 -8.48 -6.89 -28.95
CA LEU A 169 -8.47 -5.82 -29.94
C LEU A 169 -8.51 -6.36 -31.38
N ASP A 170 -8.73 -7.65 -31.54
CA ASP A 170 -8.93 -8.28 -32.84
C ASP A 170 -10.44 -8.42 -33.13
N ASP A 171 -11.04 -7.34 -33.60
CA ASP A 171 -12.12 -7.41 -34.57
C ASP A 171 -12.54 -5.98 -34.98
N LYS A 172 -11.81 -5.41 -35.94
CA LYS A 172 -12.37 -4.56 -37.03
C LYS A 172 -11.24 -3.97 -37.88
N ILE A 173 -10.88 -4.70 -38.89
CA ILE A 173 -10.42 -4.11 -40.14
C ILE A 173 -11.35 -4.67 -41.25
#